data_3982e6a6e886bedb2b7d7bb7465c80ed
#
_entry.id   3982e6a6e886bedb2b7d7bb7465c80ed
#
_cell.length_a   1.000
_cell.length_b   1.000
_cell.length_c   1.000
_cell.angle_alpha   90.00
_cell.angle_beta   90.00
_cell.angle_gamma   90.00
#
_symmetry.space_group_name_H-M   'P 1'
#
loop_
_entity.id
_entity.type
_entity.pdbx_description
1 polymer ?
#
loop_
_entity_poly.entity_id
_entity_poly.type
_entity_poly.pdbx_seq_one_letter_code
_entity_poly.pdbx_strand_id
1 'polypeptide(L)'
;LDHDWTVNTKESDTAVLNGKYGYVTLEKGGQKLYCTVHNYGAEATTVRNCFVTSLYGDLDTIKIPISITNGITLGTSESDFLAKAGDAKSEKTEKEDNLTLYTFYSDDEKLDYTEVGIDNDLKLVRSIKVVHNQPEAPEEEAKKTSAEDSSSVSDSQEPSETPAP
;
A
#
# COMPACT_ATOMS: atom_id res chain seq x y z
N LEU A 1 11.88 -5.34 -1.56
CA LEU A 1 12.03 -5.48 -2.99
C LEU A 1 13.51 -5.42 -3.33
N ASP A 2 13.97 -6.34 -4.17
CA ASP A 2 15.30 -6.34 -4.74
C ASP A 2 15.57 -4.99 -5.45
N HIS A 3 16.79 -4.47 -5.37
CA HIS A 3 17.12 -3.08 -5.73
C HIS A 3 16.93 -2.68 -7.21
N ASP A 4 16.52 -3.63 -8.08
CA ASP A 4 16.39 -3.39 -9.52
C ASP A 4 14.97 -3.03 -9.99
N TRP A 5 14.00 -2.92 -9.09
CA TRP A 5 12.66 -2.49 -9.46
C TRP A 5 12.60 -0.97 -9.57
N THR A 6 12.05 -0.48 -10.67
CA THR A 6 11.87 0.96 -10.94
C THR A 6 10.39 1.31 -11.05
N VAL A 7 10.05 2.55 -10.70
CA VAL A 7 8.69 3.07 -10.90
C VAL A 7 8.50 3.37 -12.38
N ASN A 8 7.51 2.72 -13.00
CA ASN A 8 7.07 3.08 -14.35
C ASN A 8 6.24 4.37 -14.29
N THR A 9 6.87 5.51 -14.58
CA THR A 9 6.25 6.84 -14.46
C THR A 9 5.13 7.10 -15.45
N LYS A 10 4.97 6.29 -16.49
CA LYS A 10 3.88 6.40 -17.47
C LYS A 10 2.60 5.71 -16.99
N GLU A 11 2.75 4.72 -16.10
CA GLU A 11 1.66 3.89 -15.58
C GLU A 11 1.48 4.08 -14.06
N SER A 12 2.02 5.15 -13.50
CA SER A 12 1.94 5.47 -12.08
C SER A 12 1.45 6.89 -11.88
N ASP A 13 0.77 7.11 -10.77
CA ASP A 13 0.49 8.46 -10.29
C ASP A 13 1.80 9.18 -9.94
N THR A 14 1.83 10.50 -10.10
CA THR A 14 3.00 11.31 -9.73
C THR A 14 2.90 11.83 -8.32
N ALA A 15 1.67 12.13 -7.87
CA ALA A 15 1.38 12.65 -6.54
C ALA A 15 0.08 12.09 -6.00
N VAL A 16 -0.04 12.03 -4.68
CA VAL A 16 -1.23 11.55 -3.97
C VAL A 16 -1.66 12.63 -2.98
N LEU A 17 -2.93 13.02 -3.03
CA LEU A 17 -3.50 14.00 -2.12
C LEU A 17 -3.59 13.42 -0.69
N ASN A 18 -3.69 14.29 0.31
CA ASN A 18 -3.91 13.92 1.70
C ASN A 18 -5.08 12.95 1.85
N GLY A 19 -4.89 11.86 2.59
CA GLY A 19 -5.91 10.85 2.87
C GLY A 19 -6.40 10.10 1.64
N LYS A 20 -5.67 10.13 0.51
CA LYS A 20 -6.05 9.46 -0.73
C LYS A 20 -5.10 8.33 -1.09
N TYR A 21 -5.62 7.43 -1.92
CA TYR A 21 -4.86 6.36 -2.53
C TYR A 21 -4.31 6.81 -3.88
N GLY A 22 -3.18 6.22 -4.27
CA GLY A 22 -2.58 6.34 -5.59
C GLY A 22 -2.14 4.97 -6.09
N TYR A 23 -1.86 4.88 -7.40
CA TYR A 23 -1.44 3.65 -8.05
C TYR A 23 0.00 3.78 -8.55
N VAL A 24 0.77 2.73 -8.34
CA VAL A 24 2.17 2.64 -8.77
C VAL A 24 2.40 1.32 -9.48
N THR A 25 2.94 1.39 -10.68
CA THR A 25 3.46 0.23 -11.39
C THR A 25 4.97 0.18 -11.21
N LEU A 26 5.47 -0.90 -10.62
CA LEU A 26 6.89 -1.21 -10.57
C LEU A 26 7.25 -2.09 -11.76
N GLU A 27 8.41 -1.84 -12.36
CA GLU A 27 8.89 -2.56 -13.54
C GLU A 27 10.32 -3.04 -13.35
N LYS A 28 10.60 -4.28 -13.81
CA LYS A 28 11.92 -4.89 -13.86
C LYS A 28 11.99 -5.90 -15.01
N GLY A 29 12.84 -5.65 -16.00
CA GLY A 29 13.05 -6.60 -17.10
C GLY A 29 11.78 -6.97 -17.87
N GLY A 30 10.89 -6.00 -18.08
CA GLY A 30 9.60 -6.21 -18.76
C GLY A 30 8.52 -6.88 -17.91
N GLN A 31 8.79 -7.09 -16.62
CA GLN A 31 7.83 -7.59 -15.65
C GLN A 31 7.20 -6.43 -14.88
N LYS A 32 5.93 -6.55 -14.50
CA LYS A 32 5.20 -5.51 -13.81
C LYS A 32 4.60 -6.02 -12.51
N LEU A 33 4.75 -5.22 -11.45
CA LEU A 33 4.11 -5.42 -10.15
C LEU A 33 3.27 -4.18 -9.85
N TYR A 34 2.00 -4.38 -9.57
CA TYR A 34 1.07 -3.28 -9.31
C TYR A 34 0.94 -3.04 -7.82
N CYS A 35 1.03 -1.78 -7.43
CA CYS A 35 0.96 -1.36 -6.04
C CYS A 35 -0.15 -0.34 -5.87
N THR A 36 -0.86 -0.42 -4.73
CA THR A 36 -1.63 0.71 -4.22
C THR A 36 -0.84 1.34 -3.10
N VAL A 37 -0.80 2.66 -3.09
CA VAL A 37 -0.14 3.45 -2.04
C VAL A 37 -1.16 4.37 -1.39
N HIS A 38 -0.96 4.73 -0.13
CA HIS A 38 -1.82 5.66 0.61
C HIS A 38 -0.98 6.78 1.21
N ASN A 39 -1.47 8.01 1.10
CA ASN A 39 -0.87 9.17 1.72
C ASN A 39 -1.55 9.45 3.06
N TYR A 40 -0.92 9.07 4.16
CA TYR A 40 -1.36 9.36 5.53
C TYR A 40 -0.92 10.75 6.02
N GLY A 41 -0.15 11.50 5.23
CA GLY A 41 0.32 12.83 5.58
C GLY A 41 -0.76 13.90 5.43
N ALA A 42 -0.54 15.06 6.03
CA ALA A 42 -1.48 16.19 6.02
C ALA A 42 -1.55 16.93 4.67
N GLU A 43 -0.56 16.74 3.80
CA GLU A 43 -0.43 17.44 2.53
C GLU A 43 -0.27 16.48 1.37
N ALA A 44 -0.49 16.95 0.14
CA ALA A 44 -0.18 16.19 -1.06
C ALA A 44 1.32 15.87 -1.13
N THR A 45 1.65 14.64 -1.50
CA THR A 45 3.04 14.20 -1.62
C THR A 45 3.26 13.33 -2.85
N THR A 46 4.52 13.06 -3.19
CA THR A 46 4.84 12.15 -4.29
C THR A 46 4.57 10.69 -3.89
N VAL A 47 4.27 9.83 -4.86
CA VAL A 47 4.03 8.39 -4.61
C VAL A 47 5.19 7.71 -3.86
N ARG A 48 6.42 8.23 -3.97
CA ARG A 48 7.60 7.69 -3.29
C ARG A 48 7.58 7.88 -1.77
N ASN A 49 6.80 8.85 -1.29
CA ASN A 49 6.66 9.17 0.13
C ASN A 49 5.38 8.58 0.73
N CYS A 50 4.60 7.83 -0.06
CA CYS A 50 3.39 7.18 0.40
C CYS A 50 3.69 5.77 0.92
N PHE A 51 2.79 5.24 1.76
CA PHE A 51 2.86 3.87 2.24
C PHE A 51 2.28 2.90 1.22
N VAL A 52 2.96 1.79 0.97
CA VAL A 52 2.42 0.71 0.12
C VAL A 52 1.38 -0.05 0.93
N THR A 53 0.13 -0.01 0.46
CA THR A 53 -1.01 -0.70 1.09
C THR A 53 -1.41 -1.97 0.37
N SER A 54 -1.03 -2.15 -0.89
CA SER A 54 -1.21 -3.43 -1.56
C SER A 54 -0.15 -3.69 -2.61
N LEU A 55 0.08 -4.99 -2.85
CA LEU A 55 0.88 -5.52 -3.95
C LEU A 55 0.04 -6.53 -4.71
N TYR A 56 0.03 -6.44 -6.03
CA TYR A 56 -0.65 -7.37 -6.93
C TYR A 56 0.28 -7.80 -8.05
N GLY A 57 0.29 -9.09 -8.33
CA GLY A 57 0.97 -9.66 -9.46
C GLY A 57 0.20 -10.85 -10.04
N ASP A 58 0.37 -11.06 -11.34
CA ASP A 58 -0.23 -12.18 -12.07
C ASP A 58 0.77 -12.84 -13.03
N LEU A 59 0.42 -14.02 -13.53
CA LEU A 59 1.26 -14.80 -14.44
C LEU A 59 1.55 -14.12 -15.78
N ASP A 60 0.71 -13.20 -16.23
CA ASP A 60 0.87 -12.53 -17.49
C ASP A 60 1.94 -11.44 -17.40
N THR A 61 2.08 -10.85 -16.20
CA THR A 61 2.94 -9.69 -15.96
C THR A 61 4.21 -10.01 -15.18
N ILE A 62 4.24 -11.13 -14.44
CA ILE A 62 5.37 -11.51 -13.57
C ILE A 62 5.88 -12.90 -13.94
N LYS A 63 7.20 -12.98 -14.19
CA LYS A 63 7.92 -14.23 -14.42
C LYS A 63 8.85 -14.62 -13.27
N ILE A 64 8.98 -13.77 -12.26
CA ILE A 64 9.73 -14.06 -11.04
C ILE A 64 8.80 -14.75 -10.05
N PRO A 65 9.23 -15.77 -9.30
CA PRO A 65 8.41 -16.40 -8.29
C PRO A 65 8.13 -15.40 -7.16
N ILE A 66 6.91 -14.84 -7.13
CA ILE A 66 6.38 -14.20 -5.94
C ILE A 66 5.89 -15.32 -5.05
N SER A 67 6.44 -15.41 -3.85
CA SER A 67 6.05 -16.39 -2.85
C SER A 67 5.35 -15.71 -1.70
N ILE A 68 4.21 -16.24 -1.31
CA ILE A 68 3.52 -15.91 -0.07
C ILE A 68 3.73 -17.02 0.97
N THR A 69 3.12 -16.90 2.13
CA THR A 69 3.19 -17.88 3.22
C THR A 69 3.01 -19.31 2.72
N ASN A 70 3.72 -20.25 3.31
CA ASN A 70 3.74 -21.68 2.95
C ASN A 70 4.28 -21.98 1.53
N GLY A 71 5.00 -21.04 0.91
CA GLY A 71 5.62 -21.26 -0.38
C GLY A 71 4.62 -21.41 -1.54
N ILE A 72 3.44 -20.76 -1.44
CA ILE A 72 2.51 -20.60 -2.54
C ILE A 72 3.09 -19.55 -3.49
N THR A 73 3.16 -19.87 -4.78
CA THR A 73 3.70 -19.00 -5.83
C THR A 73 2.74 -18.92 -7.00
N LEU A 74 2.91 -17.92 -7.86
CA LEU A 74 2.27 -17.92 -9.17
C LEU A 74 2.65 -19.19 -9.93
N GLY A 75 1.67 -19.83 -10.58
CA GLY A 75 1.82 -21.09 -11.30
C GLY A 75 1.74 -22.35 -10.41
N THR A 76 1.58 -22.22 -9.09
CA THR A 76 1.28 -23.38 -8.21
C THR A 76 -0.02 -24.03 -8.64
N SER A 77 -0.07 -25.36 -8.76
CA SER A 77 -1.30 -26.07 -9.11
C SER A 77 -2.40 -25.84 -8.05
N GLU A 78 -3.67 -25.89 -8.46
CA GLU A 78 -4.82 -25.75 -7.53
C GLU A 78 -4.72 -26.79 -6.41
N SER A 79 -4.35 -28.05 -6.73
CA SER A 79 -4.20 -29.12 -5.72
C SER A 79 -3.10 -28.83 -4.71
N ASP A 80 -1.93 -28.35 -5.17
CA ASP A 80 -0.83 -27.99 -4.28
C ASP A 80 -1.15 -26.75 -3.46
N PHE A 81 -1.86 -25.78 -4.05
CA PHE A 81 -2.35 -24.60 -3.34
C PHE A 81 -3.26 -25.01 -2.18
N LEU A 82 -4.29 -25.86 -2.45
CA LEU A 82 -5.21 -26.34 -1.42
C LEU A 82 -4.50 -27.14 -0.33
N ALA A 83 -3.54 -27.99 -0.70
CA ALA A 83 -2.75 -28.73 0.25
C ALA A 83 -1.88 -27.83 1.16
N LYS A 84 -1.28 -26.77 0.58
CA LYS A 84 -0.46 -25.80 1.32
C LYS A 84 -1.31 -24.83 2.15
N ALA A 85 -2.50 -24.46 1.70
CA ALA A 85 -3.43 -23.63 2.45
C ALA A 85 -3.99 -24.40 3.66
N GLY A 86 -4.13 -25.71 3.57
CA GLY A 86 -4.56 -26.57 4.66
C GLY A 86 -5.90 -26.15 5.24
N ASP A 87 -5.97 -26.08 6.57
CA ASP A 87 -7.17 -25.66 7.32
C ASP A 87 -7.32 -24.15 7.47
N ALA A 88 -6.51 -23.36 6.76
CA ALA A 88 -6.62 -21.90 6.83
C ALA A 88 -7.99 -21.43 6.35
N LYS A 89 -8.68 -20.64 7.19
CA LYS A 89 -10.00 -20.10 6.84
C LYS A 89 -9.85 -19.09 5.72
N SER A 90 -10.61 -19.32 4.63
CA SER A 90 -10.69 -18.40 3.50
C SER A 90 -12.11 -18.17 3.07
N GLU A 91 -12.39 -16.99 2.53
CA GLU A 91 -13.61 -16.73 1.77
C GLU A 91 -13.36 -17.12 0.31
N LYS A 92 -14.28 -17.89 -0.28
CA LYS A 92 -14.22 -18.31 -1.67
C LYS A 92 -15.22 -17.51 -2.49
N THR A 93 -14.76 -16.87 -3.56
CA THR A 93 -15.62 -16.12 -4.50
C THR A 93 -15.28 -16.51 -5.94
N GLU A 94 -16.30 -16.88 -6.72
CA GLU A 94 -16.18 -17.12 -8.16
C GLU A 94 -16.39 -15.81 -8.92
N LYS A 95 -15.55 -15.56 -9.93
CA LYS A 95 -15.59 -14.38 -10.79
C LYS A 95 -15.99 -14.76 -12.22
N GLU A 96 -16.58 -13.79 -12.93
CA GLU A 96 -17.05 -13.98 -14.32
C GLU A 96 -15.90 -14.24 -15.32
N ASP A 97 -14.69 -13.82 -15.00
CA ASP A 97 -13.47 -14.04 -15.81
C ASP A 97 -12.82 -15.41 -15.59
N ASN A 98 -13.62 -16.39 -15.17
CA ASN A 98 -13.18 -17.77 -14.92
C ASN A 98 -12.11 -17.93 -13.84
N LEU A 99 -12.11 -17.02 -12.87
CA LEU A 99 -11.26 -17.06 -11.69
C LEU A 99 -12.04 -17.46 -10.45
N THR A 100 -11.40 -18.25 -9.59
CA THR A 100 -11.83 -18.46 -8.22
C THR A 100 -10.88 -17.74 -7.29
N LEU A 101 -11.39 -16.80 -6.49
CA LEU A 101 -10.61 -16.07 -5.49
C LEU A 101 -10.73 -16.73 -4.13
N TYR A 102 -9.60 -16.93 -3.47
CA TYR A 102 -9.49 -17.34 -2.07
C TYR A 102 -8.90 -16.18 -1.28
N THR A 103 -9.67 -15.61 -0.35
CA THR A 103 -9.27 -14.48 0.48
C THR A 103 -9.04 -14.94 1.90
N PHE A 104 -7.82 -14.74 2.39
CA PHE A 104 -7.35 -15.08 3.74
C PHE A 104 -7.17 -13.79 4.52
N TYR A 105 -7.97 -13.55 5.54
CA TYR A 105 -7.87 -12.39 6.40
C TYR A 105 -6.88 -12.64 7.53
N SER A 106 -6.06 -11.64 7.85
CA SER A 106 -5.10 -11.70 8.96
C SER A 106 -5.70 -11.25 10.28
N ASP A 107 -6.81 -10.52 10.22
CA ASP A 107 -7.50 -9.90 11.35
C ASP A 107 -9.02 -10.00 11.23
N ASP A 108 -9.71 -9.78 12.35
CA ASP A 108 -11.18 -9.83 12.40
C ASP A 108 -11.84 -8.61 11.71
N GLU A 109 -11.12 -7.50 11.56
CA GLU A 109 -11.60 -6.28 10.90
C GLU A 109 -11.53 -6.38 9.37
N LYS A 110 -10.87 -7.43 8.86
CA LYS A 110 -10.69 -7.70 7.43
C LYS A 110 -9.94 -6.59 6.67
N LEU A 111 -9.10 -5.85 7.37
CA LEU A 111 -8.29 -4.78 6.79
C LEU A 111 -7.07 -5.34 6.06
N ASP A 112 -6.49 -6.40 6.64
CA ASP A 112 -5.31 -7.06 6.11
C ASP A 112 -5.68 -8.43 5.56
N TYR A 113 -5.33 -8.68 4.28
CA TYR A 113 -5.64 -9.94 3.65
C TYR A 113 -4.67 -10.31 2.54
N THR A 114 -4.64 -11.60 2.26
CA THR A 114 -4.02 -12.15 1.05
C THR A 114 -5.10 -12.79 0.19
N GLU A 115 -5.15 -12.41 -1.08
CA GLU A 115 -6.06 -12.98 -2.07
C GLU A 115 -5.26 -13.77 -3.10
N VAL A 116 -5.70 -14.99 -3.35
CA VAL A 116 -5.10 -15.90 -4.34
C VAL A 116 -6.16 -16.23 -5.38
N GLY A 117 -5.88 -15.87 -6.64
CA GLY A 117 -6.76 -16.18 -7.78
C GLY A 117 -6.32 -17.47 -8.46
N ILE A 118 -7.24 -18.42 -8.56
CA ILE A 118 -7.07 -19.66 -9.31
C ILE A 118 -7.75 -19.55 -10.66
N ASP A 119 -6.99 -19.78 -11.72
CA ASP A 119 -7.54 -19.95 -13.07
C ASP A 119 -8.28 -21.29 -13.15
N ASN A 120 -9.58 -21.26 -13.44
CA ASN A 120 -10.42 -22.44 -13.42
C ASN A 120 -10.19 -23.38 -14.62
N ASP A 121 -9.65 -22.87 -15.73
CA ASP A 121 -9.29 -23.68 -16.89
C ASP A 121 -7.91 -24.31 -16.72
N LEU A 122 -6.93 -23.50 -16.35
CA LEU A 122 -5.54 -23.94 -16.20
C LEU A 122 -5.27 -24.65 -14.88
N LYS A 123 -6.18 -24.54 -13.90
CA LYS A 123 -6.07 -25.16 -12.58
C LYS A 123 -4.77 -24.78 -11.85
N LEU A 124 -4.43 -23.51 -11.86
CA LEU A 124 -3.22 -22.98 -11.21
C LEU A 124 -3.44 -21.60 -10.61
N VAL A 125 -2.55 -21.20 -9.71
CA VAL A 125 -2.49 -19.86 -9.14
C VAL A 125 -2.11 -18.88 -10.24
N ARG A 126 -3.08 -18.05 -10.67
CA ARG A 126 -2.90 -17.04 -11.69
C ARG A 126 -2.49 -15.69 -11.12
N SER A 127 -3.06 -15.31 -9.98
CA SER A 127 -2.79 -14.01 -9.35
C SER A 127 -2.60 -14.11 -7.85
N ILE A 128 -1.82 -13.20 -7.31
CA ILE A 128 -1.61 -13.02 -5.87
C ILE A 128 -1.73 -11.53 -5.56
N LYS A 129 -2.55 -11.19 -4.57
CA LYS A 129 -2.68 -9.87 -4.02
C LYS A 129 -2.46 -9.91 -2.51
N VAL A 130 -1.64 -9.02 -1.99
CA VAL A 130 -1.44 -8.82 -0.56
C VAL A 130 -1.87 -7.40 -0.22
N VAL A 131 -2.71 -7.26 0.78
CA VAL A 131 -3.21 -5.98 1.28
C VAL A 131 -2.83 -5.85 2.74
N HIS A 132 -2.27 -4.69 3.09
CA HIS A 132 -1.97 -4.27 4.45
C HIS A 132 -2.37 -2.81 4.59
N ASN A 133 -3.47 -2.55 5.29
CA ASN A 133 -3.94 -1.20 5.56
C ASN A 133 -3.50 -0.82 6.97
N GLN A 134 -2.70 0.22 7.10
CA GLN A 134 -2.47 0.81 8.41
C GLN A 134 -3.78 1.47 8.89
N PRO A 135 -4.15 1.30 10.16
CA PRO A 135 -5.23 2.08 10.74
C PRO A 135 -4.89 3.57 10.61
N GLU A 136 -5.90 4.41 10.37
CA GLU A 136 -5.72 5.86 10.38
C GLU A 136 -5.04 6.26 11.69
N ALA A 137 -3.99 7.09 11.59
CA ALA A 137 -3.34 7.61 12.78
C ALA A 137 -4.38 8.35 13.63
N PRO A 138 -4.44 8.14 14.97
CA PRO A 138 -5.37 8.87 15.82
C PRO A 138 -5.22 10.37 15.58
N GLU A 139 -6.32 11.10 15.46
CA GLU A 139 -6.35 12.55 15.17
C GLU A 139 -5.59 13.44 16.19
N GLU A 140 -5.06 12.86 17.26
CA GLU A 140 -4.33 13.58 18.31
C GLU A 140 -2.92 14.05 17.91
N GLU A 141 -2.27 13.44 16.93
CA GLU A 141 -0.93 13.90 16.51
C GLU A 141 -0.94 15.10 15.57
N ALA A 142 -2.03 15.33 14.84
CA ALA A 142 -2.16 16.47 13.93
C ALA A 142 -2.34 17.82 14.68
N LYS A 143 -2.70 17.81 15.96
CA LYS A 143 -2.88 19.03 16.78
C LYS A 143 -1.63 19.49 17.51
N LYS A 144 -0.59 18.68 17.63
CA LYS A 144 0.63 19.07 18.39
C LYS A 144 1.63 19.85 17.56
N THR A 145 1.61 19.79 16.25
CA THR A 145 2.55 20.52 15.40
C THR A 145 2.14 21.95 15.04
N SER A 146 0.88 22.34 15.32
CA SER A 146 0.41 23.72 15.05
C SER A 146 0.36 24.64 16.28
N ALA A 147 0.82 24.19 17.45
CA ALA A 147 0.70 24.96 18.70
C ALA A 147 2.05 25.52 19.24
N GLU A 148 3.19 25.28 18.61
CA GLU A 148 4.49 25.73 19.15
C GLU A 148 5.13 26.92 18.41
N ASP A 149 4.47 27.54 17.43
CA ASP A 149 5.05 28.71 16.73
C ASP A 149 4.27 30.02 16.91
N SER A 150 3.76 30.24 18.10
CA SER A 150 3.20 31.57 18.44
C SER A 150 3.39 31.94 19.91
N SER A 151 4.64 32.04 20.36
CA SER A 151 4.96 32.79 21.58
C SER A 151 6.43 33.23 21.59
N SER A 152 6.70 34.40 21.07
CA SER A 152 7.65 35.34 21.65
C SER A 152 7.90 36.49 20.69
N VAL A 153 7.21 37.60 20.82
CA VAL A 153 7.77 38.95 20.79
C VAL A 153 6.79 39.87 21.50
N SER A 154 7.01 40.11 22.75
CA SER A 154 6.67 41.36 23.40
C SER A 154 7.85 41.71 24.26
N ASP A 155 8.58 42.65 23.88
CA ASP A 155 9.15 43.51 24.90
C ASP A 155 9.26 44.96 24.42
N SER A 156 8.78 45.74 25.32
CA SER A 156 8.68 47.13 25.51
C SER A 156 10.00 47.87 25.32
N GLN A 157 9.96 49.05 24.73
CA GLN A 157 10.82 50.14 25.16
C GLN A 157 10.11 51.47 25.06
N GLU A 158 9.96 52.01 26.20
CA GLU A 158 9.46 53.34 26.60
C GLU A 158 10.41 54.46 26.21
N PRO A 159 9.89 55.66 25.92
CA PRO A 159 10.73 56.79 25.48
C PRO A 159 11.29 57.56 26.65
N SER A 160 12.53 57.94 26.58
CA SER A 160 13.16 58.91 27.50
C SER A 160 13.19 60.29 26.90
N GLU A 161 12.75 61.18 27.73
CA GLU A 161 12.58 62.64 27.57
C GLU A 161 13.86 63.38 27.22
N THR A 162 13.64 64.44 26.45
CA THR A 162 14.53 65.59 26.30
C THR A 162 14.15 66.69 27.27
N PRO A 163 15.09 67.53 27.79
CA PRO A 163 14.82 68.94 27.88
C PRO A 163 15.90 69.81 27.20
N ALA A 164 15.38 70.81 26.58
CA ALA A 164 16.11 71.96 26.11
C ALA A 164 16.53 72.89 27.28
N PRO A 165 17.41 73.87 27.08
CA PRO A 165 17.06 75.14 26.49
C PRO A 165 17.81 75.53 25.23
#